data_424c3f768e600e06b3e58ec7d8a4c9d6
#
_entry.id   424c3f768e600e06b3e58ec7d8a4c9d6
#
_cell.length_a   1.000
_cell.length_b   1.000
_cell.length_c   1.000
_cell.angle_alpha   90.00
_cell.angle_beta   90.00
_cell.angle_gamma   90.00
#
_symmetry.space_group_name_H-M   'P 1'
#
loop_
_entity.id
_entity.type
_entity.pdbx_description
1 polymer ?
#
loop_
_entity_poly.entity_id
_entity_poly.type
_entity_poly.pdbx_seq_one_letter_code
_entity_poly.pdbx_strand_id
1 'polypeptide(L)'
;MRKYDDASKAVHTAFATAVIFGVIAMVIGELCSSILMVWMQVPPNVVRHSEIYLQMYLLGMPFISIYNFLSAVMRSQGDTQTPLWALCIASVFNALGDLFVVTVVDWGIGGVALMTALANLFASGILVYRLMRTDGPLCLYPKRLFKMDKKALRSMIKIGWPAGLQSSVFSLSNLIIQSAINSLGADVMAASVAAFTIEINCYCVINGFGLAATTFISQNYGAGNLERCKRITRVNMALNIGITVVLSVLIYGFGRYLLGFFTQSEEIISLGMIRLLWVVIPEPLNSVMEVLSDSMRGYGYSLPPAIITVVVICTIRIVWVYSVFAAKPTYEILMMVYPLSWLVTSICLTFLYFRFMKQLPAKRCRTAVKK
;
A
#
# COMPACT_ATOMS: atom_id res chain seq x y z
N MET A 1 -7.39 -32.31 -11.30
CA MET A 1 -5.91 -32.43 -11.27
C MET A 1 -5.20 -31.21 -11.88
N ARG A 2 -5.41 -30.83 -13.16
CA ARG A 2 -4.70 -29.69 -13.80
C ARG A 2 -4.76 -28.37 -13.05
N LYS A 3 -5.92 -27.99 -12.50
CA LYS A 3 -6.09 -26.75 -11.72
C LYS A 3 -5.36 -26.78 -10.38
N TYR A 4 -5.22 -27.93 -9.74
CA TYR A 4 -4.48 -28.09 -8.48
C TYR A 4 -2.97 -27.96 -8.71
N ASP A 5 -2.44 -28.50 -9.80
CA ASP A 5 -1.03 -28.39 -10.15
C ASP A 5 -0.65 -26.94 -10.52
N ASP A 6 -1.52 -26.24 -11.24
CA ASP A 6 -1.32 -24.82 -11.56
C ASP A 6 -1.30 -23.93 -10.30
N ALA A 7 -2.18 -24.20 -9.32
CA ALA A 7 -2.21 -23.48 -8.05
C ALA A 7 -0.92 -23.74 -7.23
N SER A 8 -0.49 -25.00 -7.12
CA SER A 8 0.76 -25.36 -6.45
C SER A 8 1.96 -24.66 -7.09
N LYS A 9 2.05 -24.64 -8.44
CA LYS A 9 3.10 -23.90 -9.15
C LYS A 9 3.08 -22.41 -8.83
N ALA A 10 1.88 -21.81 -8.76
CA ALA A 10 1.73 -20.39 -8.44
C ALA A 10 2.24 -20.06 -7.03
N VAL A 11 1.93 -20.88 -6.02
CA VAL A 11 2.39 -20.67 -4.64
C VAL A 11 3.92 -20.75 -4.51
N HIS A 12 4.53 -21.78 -5.10
CA HIS A 12 5.98 -21.91 -5.06
C HIS A 12 6.67 -20.77 -5.83
N THR A 13 6.11 -20.36 -6.98
CA THR A 13 6.61 -19.20 -7.72
C THR A 13 6.46 -17.91 -6.91
N ALA A 14 5.34 -17.72 -6.19
CA ALA A 14 5.13 -16.57 -5.33
C ALA A 14 6.17 -16.51 -4.20
N PHE A 15 6.42 -17.63 -3.53
CA PHE A 15 7.44 -17.71 -2.48
C PHE A 15 8.84 -17.39 -3.03
N ALA A 16 9.25 -18.05 -4.12
CA ALA A 16 10.56 -17.82 -4.74
C ALA A 16 10.73 -16.36 -5.20
N THR A 17 9.68 -15.79 -5.81
CA THR A 17 9.68 -14.38 -6.23
C THR A 17 9.79 -13.44 -5.03
N ALA A 18 9.10 -13.72 -3.93
CA ALA A 18 9.17 -12.92 -2.70
C ALA A 18 10.59 -12.90 -2.12
N VAL A 19 11.24 -14.07 -2.04
CA VAL A 19 12.62 -14.17 -1.55
C VAL A 19 13.57 -13.40 -2.46
N ILE A 20 13.52 -13.66 -3.77
CA ILE A 20 14.42 -13.01 -4.75
C ILE A 20 14.23 -11.49 -4.73
N PHE A 21 12.98 -11.02 -4.79
CA PHE A 21 12.69 -9.59 -4.77
C PHE A 21 13.12 -8.94 -3.45
N GLY A 22 12.83 -9.58 -2.32
CA GLY A 22 13.22 -9.08 -1.01
C GLY A 22 14.74 -8.99 -0.85
N VAL A 23 15.50 -9.99 -1.32
CA VAL A 23 16.98 -9.98 -1.29
C VAL A 23 17.53 -8.91 -2.23
N ILE A 24 16.98 -8.77 -3.44
CA ILE A 24 17.38 -7.69 -4.37
C ILE A 24 17.13 -6.32 -3.74
N ALA A 25 15.95 -6.10 -3.15
CA ALA A 25 15.62 -4.84 -2.49
C ALA A 25 16.53 -4.56 -1.29
N MET A 26 16.87 -5.57 -0.49
CA MET A 26 17.83 -5.48 0.60
C MET A 26 19.21 -5.05 0.07
N VAL A 27 19.76 -5.78 -0.89
CA VAL A 27 21.11 -5.51 -1.42
C VAL A 27 21.18 -4.11 -2.06
N ILE A 28 20.21 -3.76 -2.89
CA ILE A 28 20.18 -2.41 -3.51
C ILE A 28 20.05 -1.33 -2.43
N GLY A 29 19.18 -1.52 -1.44
CA GLY A 29 18.98 -0.58 -0.36
C GLY A 29 20.24 -0.39 0.49
N GLU A 30 20.93 -1.49 0.85
CA GLU A 30 22.20 -1.45 1.58
C GLU A 30 23.28 -0.68 0.80
N LEU A 31 23.45 -0.98 -0.49
CA LEU A 31 24.41 -0.29 -1.34
C LEU A 31 24.10 1.20 -1.55
N CYS A 32 22.81 1.54 -1.51
CA CYS A 32 22.36 2.92 -1.71
C CYS A 32 22.15 3.68 -0.39
N SER A 33 22.29 3.07 0.78
CA SER A 33 21.95 3.69 2.07
C SER A 33 22.66 5.01 2.30
N SER A 34 23.98 5.07 2.12
CA SER A 34 24.79 6.27 2.29
C SER A 34 24.42 7.37 1.26
N ILE A 35 24.16 6.98 0.00
CA ILE A 35 23.76 7.90 -1.06
C ILE A 35 22.39 8.51 -0.73
N LEU A 36 21.46 7.71 -0.20
CA LEU A 36 20.14 8.17 0.22
C LEU A 36 20.24 9.19 1.36
N MET A 37 21.13 9.00 2.34
CA MET A 37 21.33 9.99 3.41
C MET A 37 21.76 11.34 2.88
N VAL A 38 22.68 11.36 1.89
CA VAL A 38 23.14 12.58 1.23
C VAL A 38 22.00 13.24 0.44
N TRP A 39 21.25 12.46 -0.35
CA TRP A 39 20.14 12.99 -1.14
C TRP A 39 18.99 13.55 -0.28
N MET A 40 18.73 12.92 0.87
CA MET A 40 17.73 13.39 1.82
C MET A 40 18.22 14.56 2.68
N GLN A 41 19.47 15.01 2.51
CA GLN A 41 20.07 16.08 3.29
C GLN A 41 19.93 15.87 4.80
N VAL A 42 20.15 14.62 5.26
CA VAL A 42 20.07 14.29 6.67
C VAL A 42 21.14 15.06 7.45
N PRO A 43 20.79 15.75 8.57
CA PRO A 43 21.74 16.53 9.33
C PRO A 43 22.95 15.70 9.81
N PRO A 44 24.18 16.27 9.81
CA PRO A 44 25.41 15.52 10.14
C PRO A 44 25.40 14.84 11.51
N ASN A 45 24.71 15.44 12.49
CA ASN A 45 24.60 14.93 13.85
C ASN A 45 23.76 13.65 13.98
N VAL A 46 22.89 13.36 13.01
CA VAL A 46 22.00 12.17 13.05
C VAL A 46 22.23 11.21 11.87
N VAL A 47 23.05 11.58 10.89
CA VAL A 47 23.25 10.79 9.66
C VAL A 47 23.71 9.37 9.94
N ARG A 48 24.65 9.19 10.87
CA ARG A 48 25.17 7.85 11.24
C ARG A 48 24.10 6.97 11.86
N HIS A 49 23.27 7.54 12.73
CA HIS A 49 22.19 6.80 13.38
C HIS A 49 21.09 6.44 12.40
N SER A 50 20.76 7.36 11.49
CA SER A 50 19.77 7.13 10.42
C SER A 50 20.23 6.06 9.44
N GLU A 51 21.52 6.04 9.09
CA GLU A 51 22.11 5.03 8.22
C GLU A 51 22.07 3.63 8.88
N ILE A 52 22.50 3.52 10.13
CA ILE A 52 22.43 2.26 10.89
C ILE A 52 20.98 1.76 10.98
N TYR A 53 20.04 2.66 11.29
CA TYR A 53 18.62 2.31 11.33
C TYR A 53 18.14 1.75 9.99
N LEU A 54 18.45 2.47 8.91
CA LEU A 54 18.04 2.06 7.56
C LEU A 54 18.63 0.70 7.18
N GLN A 55 19.91 0.49 7.41
CA GLN A 55 20.59 -0.77 7.12
C GLN A 55 19.98 -1.94 7.89
N MET A 56 19.81 -1.79 9.19
CA MET A 56 19.18 -2.83 10.02
C MET A 56 17.72 -3.13 9.60
N TYR A 57 16.97 -2.08 9.23
CA TYR A 57 15.61 -2.24 8.69
C TYR A 57 15.59 -2.99 7.36
N LEU A 58 16.55 -2.68 6.47
CA LEU A 58 16.66 -3.31 5.14
C LEU A 58 16.96 -4.81 5.21
N LEU A 59 17.63 -5.31 6.27
CA LEU A 59 17.78 -6.74 6.53
C LEU A 59 16.42 -7.45 6.68
N GLY A 60 15.38 -6.71 7.05
CA GLY A 60 13.99 -7.21 7.14
C GLY A 60 13.28 -7.36 5.79
N MET A 61 13.78 -6.77 4.69
CA MET A 61 13.08 -6.73 3.40
C MET A 61 12.71 -8.10 2.82
N PRO A 62 13.57 -9.14 2.89
CA PRO A 62 13.18 -10.48 2.46
C PRO A 62 11.97 -11.02 3.22
N PHE A 63 11.91 -10.80 4.53
CA PHE A 63 10.84 -11.29 5.40
C PHE A 63 9.53 -10.51 5.17
N ILE A 64 9.62 -9.18 4.99
CA ILE A 64 8.49 -8.32 4.60
C ILE A 64 7.90 -8.80 3.27
N SER A 65 8.75 -9.07 2.28
CA SER A 65 8.32 -9.60 0.99
C SER A 65 7.64 -10.97 1.12
N ILE A 66 8.24 -11.91 1.85
CA ILE A 66 7.66 -13.23 2.08
C ILE A 66 6.29 -13.11 2.75
N TYR A 67 6.18 -12.30 3.81
CA TYR A 67 4.91 -12.07 4.50
C TYR A 67 3.84 -11.54 3.52
N ASN A 68 4.14 -10.50 2.74
CA ASN A 68 3.18 -9.89 1.82
C ASN A 68 2.70 -10.86 0.74
N PHE A 69 3.61 -11.62 0.12
CA PHE A 69 3.25 -12.59 -0.92
C PHE A 69 2.44 -13.76 -0.35
N LEU A 70 2.87 -14.35 0.76
CA LEU A 70 2.16 -15.48 1.37
C LEU A 70 0.82 -15.05 1.99
N SER A 71 0.74 -13.87 2.54
CA SER A 71 -0.51 -13.26 2.99
C SER A 71 -1.51 -13.12 1.82
N ALA A 72 -1.05 -12.70 0.64
CA ALA A 72 -1.88 -12.65 -0.56
C ALA A 72 -2.32 -14.05 -1.02
N VAL A 73 -1.43 -15.06 -0.93
CA VAL A 73 -1.77 -16.46 -1.21
C VAL A 73 -2.88 -16.95 -0.27
N MET A 74 -2.77 -16.71 1.04
CA MET A 74 -3.78 -17.12 2.02
C MET A 74 -5.11 -16.40 1.80
N ARG A 75 -5.08 -15.08 1.57
CA ARG A 75 -6.29 -14.32 1.22
C ARG A 75 -6.98 -14.86 -0.04
N SER A 76 -6.22 -15.36 -1.01
CA SER A 76 -6.79 -15.94 -2.23
C SER A 76 -7.68 -17.18 -1.97
N GLN A 77 -7.50 -17.85 -0.85
CA GLN A 77 -8.36 -18.96 -0.38
C GLN A 77 -9.50 -18.50 0.55
N GLY A 78 -9.50 -17.21 0.94
CA GLY A 78 -10.43 -16.67 1.94
C GLY A 78 -9.89 -16.72 3.37
N ASP A 79 -8.68 -17.22 3.61
CA ASP A 79 -8.04 -17.15 4.93
C ASP A 79 -7.39 -15.75 5.11
N THR A 80 -8.13 -14.88 5.76
CA THR A 80 -7.68 -13.55 6.15
C THR A 80 -7.23 -13.49 7.61
N GLN A 81 -7.64 -14.48 8.42
CA GLN A 81 -7.37 -14.50 9.86
C GLN A 81 -5.93 -14.88 10.17
N THR A 82 -5.39 -15.90 9.49
CA THR A 82 -4.01 -16.33 9.74
C THR A 82 -2.98 -15.22 9.49
N PRO A 83 -3.02 -14.47 8.37
CA PRO A 83 -2.14 -13.30 8.18
C PRO A 83 -2.35 -12.21 9.23
N LEU A 84 -3.60 -11.94 9.62
CA LEU A 84 -3.91 -10.96 10.65
C LEU A 84 -3.27 -11.33 11.99
N TRP A 85 -3.51 -12.54 12.47
CA TRP A 85 -2.95 -13.00 13.74
C TRP A 85 -1.42 -13.05 13.72
N ALA A 86 -0.82 -13.50 12.61
CA ALA A 86 0.63 -13.49 12.46
C ALA A 86 1.19 -12.06 12.61
N LEU A 87 0.52 -11.07 12.00
CA LEU A 87 0.94 -9.66 12.12
C LEU A 87 0.72 -9.11 13.54
N CYS A 88 -0.44 -9.39 14.16
CA CYS A 88 -0.71 -8.95 15.54
C CYS A 88 0.33 -9.50 16.53
N ILE A 89 0.64 -10.80 16.46
CA ILE A 89 1.64 -11.43 17.34
C ILE A 89 3.02 -10.82 17.07
N ALA A 90 3.41 -10.64 15.81
CA ALA A 90 4.68 -10.03 15.46
C ALA A 90 4.77 -8.56 15.90
N SER A 91 3.66 -7.80 15.86
CA SER A 91 3.62 -6.41 16.34
C SER A 91 3.81 -6.32 17.86
N VAL A 92 3.18 -7.22 18.61
CA VAL A 92 3.40 -7.31 20.07
C VAL A 92 4.84 -7.70 20.37
N PHE A 93 5.39 -8.70 19.65
CA PHE A 93 6.79 -9.09 19.78
C PHE A 93 7.74 -7.94 19.46
N ASN A 94 7.46 -7.16 18.40
CA ASN A 94 8.25 -5.97 18.07
C ASN A 94 8.21 -4.93 19.21
N ALA A 95 7.01 -4.55 19.67
CA ALA A 95 6.86 -3.54 20.72
C ALA A 95 7.57 -3.93 22.04
N LEU A 96 7.42 -5.19 22.46
CA LEU A 96 8.12 -5.71 23.64
C LEU A 96 9.63 -5.81 23.43
N GLY A 97 10.05 -6.21 22.23
CA GLY A 97 11.44 -6.29 21.86
C GLY A 97 12.11 -4.91 21.77
N ASP A 98 11.45 -3.92 21.22
CA ASP A 98 11.94 -2.54 21.17
C ASP A 98 12.14 -1.99 22.60
N LEU A 99 11.15 -2.21 23.49
CA LEU A 99 11.25 -1.81 24.88
C LEU A 99 12.44 -2.51 25.55
N PHE A 100 12.58 -3.82 25.39
CA PHE A 100 13.67 -4.61 25.98
C PHE A 100 15.04 -4.13 25.48
N VAL A 101 15.18 -3.92 24.16
CA VAL A 101 16.45 -3.50 23.56
C VAL A 101 16.87 -2.10 24.00
N VAL A 102 15.92 -1.20 24.17
CA VAL A 102 16.20 0.18 24.60
C VAL A 102 16.48 0.24 26.11
N THR A 103 15.71 -0.51 26.94
CA THR A 103 15.80 -0.35 28.40
C THR A 103 16.80 -1.28 29.07
N VAL A 104 17.06 -2.47 28.51
CA VAL A 104 17.90 -3.51 29.12
C VAL A 104 19.22 -3.68 28.40
N VAL A 105 19.20 -3.71 27.07
CA VAL A 105 20.39 -4.02 26.25
C VAL A 105 21.16 -2.76 25.85
N ASP A 106 20.49 -1.62 25.82
CA ASP A 106 21.05 -0.30 25.43
C ASP A 106 21.69 -0.31 24.02
N TRP A 107 21.08 -1.01 23.08
CA TRP A 107 21.56 -1.05 21.67
C TRP A 107 21.09 0.15 20.84
N GLY A 108 20.34 1.07 21.45
CA GLY A 108 19.88 2.28 20.80
C GLY A 108 19.04 2.03 19.53
N ILE A 109 19.19 2.92 18.57
CA ILE A 109 18.35 2.94 17.35
C ILE A 109 18.55 1.71 16.47
N GLY A 110 19.77 1.18 16.38
CA GLY A 110 20.06 -0.03 15.58
C GLY A 110 19.35 -1.26 16.10
N GLY A 111 19.23 -1.38 17.43
CA GLY A 111 18.51 -2.47 18.07
C GLY A 111 17.00 -2.45 17.77
N VAL A 112 16.37 -1.29 17.79
CA VAL A 112 14.96 -1.11 17.43
C VAL A 112 14.72 -1.53 15.98
N ALA A 113 15.58 -1.10 15.05
CA ALA A 113 15.45 -1.49 13.64
C ALA A 113 15.64 -3.01 13.45
N LEU A 114 16.57 -3.63 14.18
CA LEU A 114 16.77 -5.08 14.18
C LEU A 114 15.53 -5.82 14.73
N MET A 115 14.92 -5.34 15.80
CA MET A 115 13.69 -5.94 16.33
C MET A 115 12.54 -5.90 15.32
N THR A 116 12.43 -4.81 14.55
CA THR A 116 11.47 -4.73 13.43
C THR A 116 11.76 -5.80 12.36
N ALA A 117 13.02 -6.02 11.99
CA ALA A 117 13.40 -7.07 11.05
C ALA A 117 13.07 -8.48 11.60
N LEU A 118 13.35 -8.74 12.88
CA LEU A 118 13.02 -10.00 13.57
C LEU A 118 11.51 -10.22 13.69
N ALA A 119 10.73 -9.18 13.95
CA ALA A 119 9.28 -9.28 13.98
C ALA A 119 8.70 -9.69 12.60
N ASN A 120 9.23 -9.14 11.52
CA ASN A 120 8.86 -9.54 10.15
C ASN A 120 9.32 -10.97 9.83
N LEU A 121 10.50 -11.40 10.28
CA LEU A 121 10.94 -12.78 10.20
C LEU A 121 9.94 -13.71 10.91
N PHE A 122 9.51 -13.34 12.11
CA PHE A 122 8.57 -14.12 12.90
C PHE A 122 7.19 -14.21 12.21
N ALA A 123 6.64 -13.08 11.74
CA ALA A 123 5.38 -13.05 10.99
C ALA A 123 5.44 -13.92 9.73
N SER A 124 6.49 -13.78 8.93
CA SER A 124 6.69 -14.59 7.71
C SER A 124 6.88 -16.06 8.02
N GLY A 125 7.60 -16.40 9.10
CA GLY A 125 7.81 -17.76 9.59
C GLY A 125 6.50 -18.46 9.96
N ILE A 126 5.57 -17.75 10.63
CA ILE A 126 4.23 -18.28 10.94
C ILE A 126 3.49 -18.65 9.64
N LEU A 127 3.50 -17.77 8.62
CA LEU A 127 2.81 -18.05 7.35
C LEU A 127 3.45 -19.20 6.59
N VAL A 128 4.79 -19.28 6.54
CA VAL A 128 5.52 -20.40 5.92
C VAL A 128 5.16 -21.70 6.63
N TYR A 129 5.24 -21.75 7.95
CA TYR A 129 4.89 -22.93 8.75
C TYR A 129 3.45 -23.37 8.50
N ARG A 130 2.50 -22.43 8.49
CA ARG A 130 1.09 -22.71 8.25
C ARG A 130 0.86 -23.30 6.86
N LEU A 131 1.47 -22.72 5.82
CA LEU A 131 1.34 -23.22 4.45
C LEU A 131 2.04 -24.57 4.23
N MET A 132 3.11 -24.86 4.95
CA MET A 132 3.75 -26.21 4.92
C MET A 132 2.88 -27.30 5.56
N ARG A 133 2.00 -26.90 6.49
CA ARG A 133 1.06 -27.80 7.20
C ARG A 133 -0.34 -27.82 6.62
N THR A 134 -0.62 -27.01 5.60
CA THR A 134 -1.93 -26.95 4.96
C THR A 134 -2.04 -28.07 3.91
N ASP A 135 -3.11 -28.85 3.98
CA ASP A 135 -3.42 -29.83 2.94
C ASP A 135 -4.00 -29.15 1.70
N GLY A 136 -3.62 -29.63 0.52
CA GLY A 136 -4.20 -29.16 -0.73
C GLY A 136 -3.23 -28.42 -1.67
N PRO A 137 -3.77 -27.66 -2.66
CA PRO A 137 -3.00 -27.11 -3.77
C PRO A 137 -2.05 -25.97 -3.37
N LEU A 138 -2.27 -25.36 -2.19
CA LEU A 138 -1.41 -24.27 -1.72
C LEU A 138 -0.36 -24.72 -0.69
N CYS A 139 -0.23 -26.02 -0.46
CA CYS A 139 0.84 -26.55 0.38
C CYS A 139 2.23 -26.14 -0.16
N LEU A 140 3.06 -25.58 0.72
CA LEU A 140 4.45 -25.27 0.44
C LEU A 140 5.31 -26.51 0.70
N TYR A 141 5.78 -27.14 -0.37
CA TYR A 141 6.67 -28.29 -0.26
C TYR A 141 8.13 -27.84 -0.17
N PRO A 142 8.89 -28.20 0.91
CA PRO A 142 10.30 -27.78 1.07
C PRO A 142 11.19 -28.09 -0.15
N LYS A 143 10.97 -29.23 -0.78
CA LYS A 143 11.71 -29.66 -1.97
C LYS A 143 11.44 -28.82 -3.23
N ARG A 144 10.43 -27.97 -3.22
CA ARG A 144 9.99 -27.18 -4.39
C ARG A 144 9.98 -25.67 -4.15
N LEU A 145 10.49 -25.18 -3.01
CA LEU A 145 10.43 -23.77 -2.61
C LEU A 145 10.93 -22.79 -3.68
N PHE A 146 11.99 -23.14 -4.38
CA PHE A 146 12.58 -22.30 -5.43
C PHE A 146 12.21 -22.74 -6.86
N LYS A 147 11.21 -23.64 -6.99
CA LYS A 147 10.77 -24.08 -8.31
C LYS A 147 9.80 -23.08 -8.91
N MET A 148 10.28 -22.28 -9.86
CA MET A 148 9.48 -21.22 -10.51
C MET A 148 8.81 -21.73 -11.78
N ASP A 149 7.52 -21.40 -11.94
CA ASP A 149 6.78 -21.59 -13.20
C ASP A 149 6.74 -20.31 -14.00
N LYS A 150 7.22 -20.36 -15.26
CA LYS A 150 7.32 -19.18 -16.14
C LYS A 150 5.97 -18.52 -16.41
N LYS A 151 4.87 -19.30 -16.47
CA LYS A 151 3.52 -18.75 -16.73
C LYS A 151 2.99 -18.01 -15.50
N ALA A 152 3.16 -18.60 -14.30
CA ALA A 152 2.80 -17.97 -13.05
C ALA A 152 3.60 -16.68 -12.84
N LEU A 153 4.92 -16.71 -13.02
CA LEU A 153 5.78 -15.54 -12.91
C LEU A 153 5.37 -14.42 -13.87
N ARG A 154 5.14 -14.77 -15.16
CA ARG A 154 4.69 -13.78 -16.15
C ARG A 154 3.36 -13.13 -15.76
N SER A 155 2.44 -13.90 -15.18
CA SER A 155 1.15 -13.37 -14.71
C SER A 155 1.34 -12.45 -13.52
N MET A 156 2.21 -12.79 -12.56
CA MET A 156 2.54 -11.95 -11.40
C MET A 156 3.18 -10.64 -11.84
N ILE A 157 4.17 -10.68 -12.74
CA ILE A 157 4.82 -9.47 -13.26
C ILE A 157 3.82 -8.60 -14.03
N LYS A 158 2.97 -9.20 -14.87
CA LYS A 158 1.98 -8.46 -15.66
C LYS A 158 0.99 -7.67 -14.80
N ILE A 159 0.66 -8.16 -13.62
CA ILE A 159 -0.26 -7.50 -12.67
C ILE A 159 0.51 -6.62 -11.69
N GLY A 160 1.60 -7.12 -11.13
CA GLY A 160 2.35 -6.47 -10.07
C GLY A 160 3.20 -5.30 -10.55
N TRP A 161 3.84 -5.40 -11.74
CA TRP A 161 4.67 -4.32 -12.27
C TRP A 161 3.93 -2.99 -12.43
N PRO A 162 2.75 -2.94 -13.08
CA PRO A 162 1.98 -1.70 -13.19
C PRO A 162 1.55 -1.15 -11.83
N ALA A 163 1.17 -2.02 -10.89
CA ALA A 163 0.78 -1.61 -9.54
C ALA A 163 1.97 -1.06 -8.75
N GLY A 164 3.14 -1.69 -8.84
CA GLY A 164 4.37 -1.21 -8.21
C GLY A 164 4.82 0.14 -8.78
N LEU A 165 4.79 0.28 -10.11
CA LEU A 165 5.10 1.54 -10.77
C LEU A 165 4.12 2.65 -10.36
N GLN A 166 2.82 2.36 -10.28
CA GLN A 166 1.82 3.28 -9.78
C GLN A 166 2.17 3.78 -8.37
N SER A 167 2.50 2.88 -7.44
CA SER A 167 2.84 3.24 -6.07
C SER A 167 4.13 4.07 -6.00
N SER A 168 5.17 3.72 -6.78
CA SER A 168 6.44 4.47 -6.82
C SER A 168 6.24 5.89 -7.33
N VAL A 169 5.50 6.08 -8.42
CA VAL A 169 5.24 7.41 -8.99
C VAL A 169 4.33 8.23 -8.08
N PHE A 170 3.38 7.58 -7.38
CA PHE A 170 2.56 8.24 -6.37
C PHE A 170 3.43 8.77 -5.21
N SER A 171 4.41 7.99 -4.75
CA SER A 171 5.37 8.43 -3.73
C SER A 171 6.23 9.61 -4.20
N LEU A 172 6.69 9.59 -5.45
CA LEU A 172 7.42 10.74 -6.03
C LEU A 172 6.55 12.00 -6.11
N SER A 173 5.28 11.86 -6.47
CA SER A 173 4.32 12.97 -6.47
C SER A 173 4.13 13.56 -5.06
N ASN A 174 4.09 12.72 -4.04
CA ASN A 174 4.00 13.17 -2.65
C ASN A 174 5.27 13.92 -2.20
N LEU A 175 6.47 13.56 -2.71
CA LEU A 175 7.69 14.31 -2.43
C LEU A 175 7.63 15.75 -2.95
N ILE A 176 7.02 16.00 -4.11
CA ILE A 176 6.82 17.35 -4.65
C ILE A 176 5.92 18.17 -3.72
N ILE A 177 4.82 17.59 -3.26
CA ILE A 177 3.93 18.24 -2.28
C ILE A 177 4.67 18.48 -0.96
N GLN A 178 5.47 17.52 -0.49
CA GLN A 178 6.26 17.68 0.74
C GLN A 178 7.29 18.79 0.63
N SER A 179 7.93 18.93 -0.52
CA SER A 179 8.85 20.06 -0.79
C SER A 179 8.14 21.41 -0.72
N ALA A 180 6.91 21.50 -1.27
CA ALA A 180 6.08 22.69 -1.16
C ALA A 180 5.63 22.97 0.29
N ILE A 181 5.31 21.93 1.09
CA ILE A 181 5.02 22.08 2.53
C ILE A 181 6.24 22.64 3.25
N ASN A 182 7.42 22.10 2.98
CA ASN A 182 8.66 22.53 3.62
C ASN A 182 8.98 24.01 3.36
N SER A 183 8.62 24.54 2.19
CA SER A 183 8.82 25.96 1.86
C SER A 183 7.92 26.91 2.66
N LEU A 184 6.87 26.41 3.32
CA LEU A 184 5.95 27.21 4.13
C LEU A 184 6.37 27.36 5.60
N GLY A 185 7.45 26.72 6.03
CA GLY A 185 8.03 26.88 7.36
C GLY A 185 7.78 25.70 8.32
N ALA A 186 8.43 25.79 9.50
CA ALA A 186 8.51 24.68 10.45
C ALA A 186 7.14 24.30 11.07
N ASP A 187 6.30 25.28 11.37
CA ASP A 187 4.99 25.05 12.00
C ASP A 187 4.05 24.32 11.03
N VAL A 188 4.08 24.68 9.73
CA VAL A 188 3.31 23.97 8.70
C VAL A 188 3.82 22.54 8.50
N MET A 189 5.15 22.34 8.56
CA MET A 189 5.74 21.00 8.51
C MET A 189 5.27 20.13 9.71
N ALA A 190 5.35 20.66 10.93
CA ALA A 190 4.92 19.96 12.13
C ALA A 190 3.42 19.63 12.09
N ALA A 191 2.60 20.59 11.72
CA ALA A 191 1.15 20.41 11.55
C ALA A 191 0.83 19.35 10.48
N SER A 192 1.55 19.39 9.35
CA SER A 192 1.36 18.43 8.26
C SER A 192 1.72 17.01 8.67
N VAL A 193 2.80 16.80 9.42
CA VAL A 193 3.22 15.48 9.92
C VAL A 193 2.20 14.93 10.92
N ALA A 194 1.76 15.74 11.88
CA ALA A 194 0.75 15.34 12.86
C ALA A 194 -0.57 14.94 12.17
N ALA A 195 -1.07 15.77 11.26
CA ALA A 195 -2.30 15.49 10.53
C ALA A 195 -2.17 14.27 9.60
N PHE A 196 -1.01 14.06 8.94
CA PHE A 196 -0.74 12.88 8.12
C PHE A 196 -0.77 11.58 8.93
N THR A 197 -0.25 11.61 10.16
CA THR A 197 -0.28 10.44 11.06
C THR A 197 -1.71 10.02 11.41
N ILE A 198 -2.64 10.98 11.47
CA ILE A 198 -4.07 10.70 11.67
C ILE A 198 -4.70 10.21 10.35
N GLU A 199 -4.45 10.89 9.23
CA GLU A 199 -4.96 10.59 7.89
C GLU A 199 -4.65 9.17 7.44
N ILE A 200 -3.42 8.68 7.67
CA ILE A 200 -2.97 7.36 7.22
C ILE A 200 -3.87 6.22 7.73
N ASN A 201 -4.49 6.36 8.91
CA ASN A 201 -5.41 5.37 9.45
C ASN A 201 -6.69 5.26 8.60
N CYS A 202 -7.21 6.38 8.08
CA CYS A 202 -8.34 6.38 7.16
C CYS A 202 -7.96 5.68 5.84
N TYR A 203 -6.80 6.01 5.29
CA TYR A 203 -6.28 5.36 4.08
C TYR A 203 -6.07 3.85 4.24
N CYS A 204 -5.61 3.37 5.39
CA CYS A 204 -5.48 1.94 5.66
C CYS A 204 -6.81 1.19 5.53
N VAL A 205 -7.92 1.79 5.97
CA VAL A 205 -9.26 1.20 5.81
C VAL A 205 -9.65 1.13 4.33
N ILE A 206 -9.46 2.21 3.58
CA ILE A 206 -9.73 2.27 2.13
C ILE A 206 -8.96 1.18 1.39
N ASN A 207 -7.67 1.04 1.69
CA ASN A 207 -6.79 0.02 1.10
C ASN A 207 -7.25 -1.40 1.44
N GLY A 208 -7.73 -1.64 2.67
CA GLY A 208 -8.32 -2.93 3.07
C GLY A 208 -9.50 -3.34 2.18
N PHE A 209 -10.40 -2.42 1.86
CA PHE A 209 -11.50 -2.64 0.92
C PHE A 209 -11.01 -2.87 -0.51
N GLY A 210 -9.98 -2.18 -0.95
CA GLY A 210 -9.33 -2.40 -2.25
C GLY A 210 -8.78 -3.82 -2.39
N LEU A 211 -8.04 -4.29 -1.38
CA LEU A 211 -7.53 -5.67 -1.33
C LEU A 211 -8.65 -6.71 -1.33
N ALA A 212 -9.75 -6.45 -0.61
CA ALA A 212 -10.93 -7.31 -0.60
C ALA A 212 -11.58 -7.37 -2.00
N ALA A 213 -11.76 -6.20 -2.65
CA ALA A 213 -12.30 -6.13 -4.02
C ALA A 213 -11.47 -6.98 -4.98
N THR A 214 -10.14 -6.78 -5.01
CA THR A 214 -9.22 -7.56 -5.85
C THR A 214 -9.35 -9.05 -5.60
N THR A 215 -9.39 -9.47 -4.34
CA THR A 215 -9.47 -10.89 -3.96
C THR A 215 -10.79 -11.52 -4.38
N PHE A 216 -11.92 -10.94 -3.98
CA PHE A 216 -13.24 -11.52 -4.30
C PHE A 216 -13.56 -11.48 -5.79
N ILE A 217 -13.15 -10.43 -6.49
CA ILE A 217 -13.36 -10.34 -7.93
C ILE A 217 -12.51 -11.39 -8.65
N SER A 218 -11.22 -11.55 -8.30
CA SER A 218 -10.37 -12.53 -8.97
C SER A 218 -10.87 -13.96 -8.76
N GLN A 219 -11.35 -14.32 -7.58
CA GLN A 219 -11.95 -15.63 -7.28
C GLN A 219 -13.22 -15.87 -8.15
N ASN A 220 -14.14 -14.92 -8.15
CA ASN A 220 -15.41 -15.07 -8.88
C ASN A 220 -15.22 -14.97 -10.40
N TYR A 221 -14.28 -14.17 -10.87
CA TYR A 221 -13.89 -14.11 -12.27
C TYR A 221 -13.26 -15.43 -12.75
N GLY A 222 -12.37 -16.01 -11.92
CA GLY A 222 -11.80 -17.34 -12.16
C GLY A 222 -12.85 -18.46 -12.21
N ALA A 223 -13.89 -18.36 -11.35
CA ALA A 223 -15.04 -19.26 -11.36
C ALA A 223 -16.04 -19.01 -12.51
N GLY A 224 -15.90 -17.90 -13.23
CA GLY A 224 -16.76 -17.57 -14.35
C GLY A 224 -18.00 -16.76 -14.03
N ASN A 225 -18.16 -16.30 -12.81
CA ASN A 225 -19.37 -15.62 -12.34
C ASN A 225 -19.23 -14.08 -12.45
N LEU A 226 -19.46 -13.54 -13.66
CA LEU A 226 -19.34 -12.10 -13.96
C LEU A 226 -20.36 -11.24 -13.21
N GLU A 227 -21.60 -11.73 -13.05
CA GLU A 227 -22.63 -10.96 -12.36
C GLU A 227 -22.28 -10.77 -10.87
N ARG A 228 -21.72 -11.80 -10.25
CA ARG A 228 -21.24 -11.69 -8.88
C ARG A 228 -20.05 -10.72 -8.76
N CYS A 229 -19.16 -10.70 -9.74
CA CYS A 229 -18.08 -9.69 -9.78
C CYS A 229 -18.61 -8.26 -9.80
N LYS A 230 -19.62 -7.97 -10.63
CA LYS A 230 -20.27 -6.64 -10.67
C LYS A 230 -20.93 -6.28 -9.34
N ARG A 231 -21.59 -7.26 -8.71
CA ARG A 231 -22.21 -7.07 -7.39
C ARG A 231 -21.16 -6.78 -6.32
N ILE A 232 -20.02 -7.51 -6.34
CA ILE A 232 -18.90 -7.28 -5.41
C ILE A 232 -18.38 -5.85 -5.54
N THR A 233 -18.11 -5.35 -6.77
CA THR A 233 -17.66 -3.96 -6.97
C THR A 233 -18.66 -2.96 -6.38
N ARG A 234 -19.98 -3.13 -6.64
CA ARG A 234 -21.01 -2.21 -6.12
C ARG A 234 -21.12 -2.22 -4.60
N VAL A 235 -21.15 -3.42 -3.98
CA VAL A 235 -21.25 -3.56 -2.53
C VAL A 235 -19.98 -3.03 -1.85
N ASN A 236 -18.80 -3.39 -2.38
CA ASN A 236 -17.53 -2.91 -1.85
C ASN A 236 -17.42 -1.39 -1.95
N MET A 237 -17.85 -0.80 -3.07
CA MET A 237 -17.90 0.65 -3.26
C MET A 237 -18.80 1.33 -2.21
N ALA A 238 -20.03 0.82 -2.04
CA ALA A 238 -20.98 1.40 -1.08
C ALA A 238 -20.46 1.30 0.37
N LEU A 239 -19.90 0.14 0.75
CA LEU A 239 -19.34 -0.05 2.09
C LEU A 239 -18.10 0.82 2.32
N ASN A 240 -17.18 0.86 1.37
CA ASN A 240 -15.97 1.66 1.50
C ASN A 240 -16.30 3.15 1.62
N ILE A 241 -17.14 3.69 0.72
CA ILE A 241 -17.58 5.10 0.80
C ILE A 241 -18.29 5.35 2.12
N GLY A 242 -19.25 4.51 2.51
CA GLY A 242 -20.02 4.68 3.74
C GLY A 242 -19.14 4.73 4.99
N ILE A 243 -18.22 3.77 5.13
CA ILE A 243 -17.30 3.71 6.27
C ILE A 243 -16.31 4.89 6.23
N THR A 244 -15.78 5.22 5.05
CA THR A 244 -14.84 6.35 4.91
C THR A 244 -15.50 7.68 5.25
N VAL A 245 -16.76 7.92 4.84
CA VAL A 245 -17.51 9.12 5.23
C VAL A 245 -17.65 9.20 6.74
N VAL A 246 -18.05 8.12 7.40
CA VAL A 246 -18.18 8.09 8.87
C VAL A 246 -16.85 8.39 9.54
N LEU A 247 -15.76 7.72 9.11
CA LEU A 247 -14.42 7.93 9.66
C LEU A 247 -13.94 9.37 9.42
N SER A 248 -14.13 9.91 8.22
CA SER A 248 -13.73 11.27 7.88
C SER A 248 -14.45 12.32 8.74
N VAL A 249 -15.75 12.15 8.97
CA VAL A 249 -16.54 13.04 9.85
C VAL A 249 -16.06 12.92 11.29
N LEU A 250 -15.81 11.71 11.78
CA LEU A 250 -15.31 11.50 13.14
C LEU A 250 -13.89 12.08 13.31
N ILE A 251 -12.98 11.79 12.40
CA ILE A 251 -11.60 12.31 12.45
C ILE A 251 -11.59 13.83 12.40
N TYR A 252 -12.39 14.46 11.53
CA TYR A 252 -12.47 15.90 11.47
C TYR A 252 -13.14 16.49 12.71
N GLY A 253 -14.25 15.91 13.17
CA GLY A 253 -14.98 16.37 14.35
C GLY A 253 -14.16 16.32 15.64
N PHE A 254 -13.34 15.28 15.81
CA PHE A 254 -12.39 15.16 16.92
C PHE A 254 -10.99 15.67 16.59
N GLY A 255 -10.78 16.27 15.41
CA GLY A 255 -9.48 16.61 14.85
C GLY A 255 -8.62 17.48 15.75
N ARG A 256 -9.20 18.52 16.39
CA ARG A 256 -8.47 19.37 17.33
C ARG A 256 -7.96 18.56 18.54
N TYR A 257 -8.78 17.66 19.06
CA TYR A 257 -8.41 16.79 20.17
C TYR A 257 -7.32 15.81 19.77
N LEU A 258 -7.45 15.16 18.59
CA LEU A 258 -6.46 14.23 18.06
C LEU A 258 -5.12 14.92 17.80
N LEU A 259 -5.11 16.12 17.23
CA LEU A 259 -3.91 16.91 17.00
C LEU A 259 -3.26 17.37 18.32
N GLY A 260 -4.07 17.60 19.35
CA GLY A 260 -3.60 17.94 20.70
C GLY A 260 -2.74 16.88 21.36
N PHE A 261 -2.78 15.60 20.91
CA PHE A 261 -1.83 14.57 21.36
C PHE A 261 -0.42 14.78 20.81
N PHE A 262 -0.26 15.51 19.71
CA PHE A 262 1.03 15.73 19.06
C PHE A 262 1.65 17.09 19.43
N THR A 263 0.83 18.09 19.77
CA THR A 263 1.31 19.44 20.06
C THR A 263 0.36 20.19 20.98
N GLN A 264 0.92 21.12 21.76
CA GLN A 264 0.16 22.05 22.60
C GLN A 264 -0.04 23.43 21.92
N SER A 265 0.58 23.66 20.73
CA SER A 265 0.47 24.93 20.01
C SER A 265 -0.85 25.01 19.27
N GLU A 266 -1.69 25.98 19.61
CA GLU A 266 -2.96 26.25 18.93
C GLU A 266 -2.77 26.62 17.47
N GLU A 267 -1.65 27.24 17.13
CA GLU A 267 -1.31 27.58 15.73
C GLU A 267 -1.07 26.32 14.91
N ILE A 268 -0.27 25.39 15.41
CA ILE A 268 0.01 24.10 14.74
C ILE A 268 -1.27 23.25 14.64
N ILE A 269 -2.12 23.26 15.69
CA ILE A 269 -3.42 22.57 15.65
C ILE A 269 -4.31 23.16 14.55
N SER A 270 -4.40 24.49 14.46
CA SER A 270 -5.24 25.15 13.44
C SER A 270 -4.75 24.85 12.02
N LEU A 271 -3.44 24.84 11.78
CA LEU A 271 -2.85 24.42 10.52
C LEU A 271 -3.13 22.95 10.21
N GLY A 272 -3.01 22.06 11.20
CA GLY A 272 -3.36 20.65 11.05
C GLY A 272 -4.81 20.43 10.66
N MET A 273 -5.74 21.21 11.21
CA MET A 273 -7.15 21.18 10.83
C MET A 273 -7.41 21.53 9.35
N ILE A 274 -6.59 22.42 8.76
CA ILE A 274 -6.66 22.71 7.31
C ILE A 274 -6.41 21.43 6.51
N ARG A 275 -5.37 20.67 6.86
CA ARG A 275 -5.09 19.40 6.18
C ARG A 275 -6.20 18.38 6.38
N LEU A 276 -6.72 18.23 7.60
CA LEU A 276 -7.83 17.31 7.87
C LEU A 276 -9.08 17.71 7.06
N LEU A 277 -9.36 19.00 6.89
CA LEU A 277 -10.48 19.49 6.07
C LEU A 277 -10.32 19.14 4.60
N TRP A 278 -9.17 19.45 4.01
CA TRP A 278 -8.96 19.33 2.56
C TRP A 278 -8.49 17.95 2.10
N VAL A 279 -8.05 17.10 3.02
CA VAL A 279 -7.60 15.76 2.69
C VAL A 279 -8.55 14.71 3.25
N VAL A 280 -8.84 14.71 4.56
CA VAL A 280 -9.63 13.66 5.20
C VAL A 280 -11.11 13.73 4.82
N ILE A 281 -11.71 14.92 4.78
CA ILE A 281 -13.12 15.06 4.39
C ILE A 281 -13.40 14.57 2.96
N PRO A 282 -12.56 14.84 1.94
CA PRO A 282 -12.76 14.32 0.60
C PRO A 282 -12.21 12.90 0.36
N GLU A 283 -11.66 12.19 1.36
CA GLU A 283 -11.21 10.79 1.26
C GLU A 283 -12.23 9.82 0.59
N PRO A 284 -13.54 10.00 0.68
CA PRO A 284 -14.49 9.20 -0.10
C PRO A 284 -14.26 9.25 -1.62
N LEU A 285 -13.66 10.31 -2.16
CA LEU A 285 -13.27 10.38 -3.58
C LEU A 285 -12.09 9.44 -3.87
N ASN A 286 -11.15 9.37 -2.94
CA ASN A 286 -10.03 8.41 -2.99
C ASN A 286 -10.56 6.96 -2.91
N SER A 287 -11.57 6.69 -2.09
CA SER A 287 -12.24 5.37 -2.03
C SER A 287 -12.79 4.93 -3.38
N VAL A 288 -13.41 5.84 -4.14
CA VAL A 288 -13.91 5.53 -5.50
C VAL A 288 -12.77 5.15 -6.42
N MET A 289 -11.68 5.90 -6.40
CA MET A 289 -10.49 5.66 -7.21
C MET A 289 -9.86 4.29 -6.91
N GLU A 290 -9.64 3.98 -5.63
CA GLU A 290 -9.02 2.73 -5.19
C GLU A 290 -9.91 1.52 -5.50
N VAL A 291 -11.19 1.56 -5.17
CA VAL A 291 -12.11 0.43 -5.43
C VAL A 291 -12.23 0.13 -6.92
N LEU A 292 -12.30 1.14 -7.79
CA LEU A 292 -12.36 0.94 -9.24
C LEU A 292 -11.06 0.37 -9.80
N SER A 293 -9.92 0.91 -9.37
CA SER A 293 -8.59 0.43 -9.76
C SER A 293 -8.39 -1.03 -9.34
N ASP A 294 -8.67 -1.34 -8.10
CA ASP A 294 -8.51 -2.67 -7.53
C ASP A 294 -9.52 -3.69 -8.08
N SER A 295 -10.74 -3.25 -8.34
CA SER A 295 -11.72 -4.09 -9.06
C SER A 295 -11.20 -4.49 -10.44
N MET A 296 -10.67 -3.55 -11.22
CA MET A 296 -10.09 -3.85 -12.53
C MET A 296 -8.84 -4.74 -12.42
N ARG A 297 -8.02 -4.54 -11.38
CA ARG A 297 -6.88 -5.42 -11.06
C ARG A 297 -7.33 -6.85 -10.78
N GLY A 298 -8.45 -7.04 -10.07
CA GLY A 298 -9.06 -8.34 -9.82
C GLY A 298 -9.45 -9.11 -11.08
N TYR A 299 -9.77 -8.44 -12.18
CA TYR A 299 -9.95 -9.05 -13.51
C TYR A 299 -8.62 -9.29 -14.26
N GLY A 300 -7.47 -8.93 -13.70
CA GLY A 300 -6.18 -8.96 -14.37
C GLY A 300 -5.93 -7.79 -15.32
N TYR A 301 -6.73 -6.72 -15.23
CA TYR A 301 -6.62 -5.50 -16.03
C TYR A 301 -6.00 -4.38 -15.20
N SER A 302 -4.68 -4.47 -14.93
CA SER A 302 -3.99 -3.57 -14.00
C SER A 302 -3.28 -2.39 -14.67
N LEU A 303 -2.79 -2.54 -15.91
CA LEU A 303 -1.98 -1.51 -16.57
C LEU A 303 -2.76 -0.23 -16.90
N PRO A 304 -3.95 -0.24 -17.51
CA PRO A 304 -4.65 0.99 -17.85
C PRO A 304 -5.11 1.81 -16.64
N PRO A 305 -5.68 1.24 -15.56
CA PRO A 305 -5.98 2.04 -14.37
C PRO A 305 -4.71 2.63 -13.75
N ALA A 306 -3.59 1.89 -13.71
CA ALA A 306 -2.33 2.40 -13.20
C ALA A 306 -1.82 3.61 -14.00
N ILE A 307 -1.86 3.53 -15.34
CA ILE A 307 -1.45 4.66 -16.21
C ILE A 307 -2.33 5.89 -15.96
N ILE A 308 -3.66 5.73 -15.91
CA ILE A 308 -4.58 6.86 -15.68
C ILE A 308 -4.28 7.50 -14.31
N THR A 309 -4.17 6.69 -13.26
CA THR A 309 -3.89 7.19 -11.91
C THR A 309 -2.57 7.97 -11.88
N VAL A 310 -1.50 7.40 -12.43
CA VAL A 310 -0.18 8.06 -12.48
C VAL A 310 -0.24 9.35 -13.27
N VAL A 311 -0.73 9.31 -14.51
CA VAL A 311 -0.73 10.48 -15.40
C VAL A 311 -1.60 11.61 -14.83
N VAL A 312 -2.81 11.30 -14.40
CA VAL A 312 -3.76 12.33 -13.94
C VAL A 312 -3.28 12.94 -12.61
N ILE A 313 -2.94 12.12 -11.61
CA ILE A 313 -2.52 12.63 -10.30
C ILE A 313 -1.23 13.43 -10.41
N CYS A 314 -0.21 12.89 -11.07
CA CYS A 314 1.07 13.58 -11.17
C CYS A 314 0.96 14.88 -11.98
N THR A 315 0.25 14.86 -13.11
CA THR A 315 0.07 16.07 -13.91
C THR A 315 -0.67 17.15 -13.11
N ILE A 316 -1.78 16.82 -12.46
CA ILE A 316 -2.54 17.80 -11.67
C ILE A 316 -1.69 18.35 -10.54
N ARG A 317 -0.99 17.50 -9.79
CA ARG A 317 -0.18 17.95 -8.64
C ARG A 317 1.00 18.80 -9.06
N ILE A 318 1.71 18.40 -10.11
CA ILE A 318 2.84 19.16 -10.64
C ILE A 318 2.35 20.52 -11.16
N VAL A 319 1.35 20.54 -12.03
CA VAL A 319 0.79 21.78 -12.57
C VAL A 319 0.29 22.69 -11.45
N TRP A 320 -0.39 22.15 -10.45
CA TRP A 320 -0.93 22.92 -9.32
C TRP A 320 0.20 23.59 -8.51
N VAL A 321 1.25 22.84 -8.18
CA VAL A 321 2.36 23.37 -7.39
C VAL A 321 3.09 24.49 -8.14
N TYR A 322 3.37 24.29 -9.43
CA TYR A 322 4.12 25.27 -10.22
C TYR A 322 3.28 26.39 -10.82
N SER A 323 1.96 26.38 -10.70
CA SER A 323 1.07 27.45 -11.18
C SER A 323 0.27 28.08 -10.02
N VAL A 324 -0.73 27.40 -9.53
CA VAL A 324 -1.70 27.95 -8.54
C VAL A 324 -1.02 28.23 -7.19
N PHE A 325 -0.26 27.26 -6.67
CA PHE A 325 0.46 27.42 -5.42
C PHE A 325 1.61 28.44 -5.56
N ALA A 326 2.35 28.42 -6.67
CA ALA A 326 3.39 29.42 -6.91
C ALA A 326 2.86 30.86 -6.97
N ALA A 327 1.63 31.07 -7.48
CA ALA A 327 0.98 32.38 -7.51
C ALA A 327 0.54 32.85 -6.12
N LYS A 328 0.10 31.93 -5.25
CA LYS A 328 -0.37 32.23 -3.89
C LYS A 328 0.06 31.12 -2.93
N PRO A 329 1.28 31.19 -2.35
CA PRO A 329 1.84 30.13 -1.53
C PRO A 329 1.21 30.07 -0.13
N THR A 330 0.05 29.46 -0.01
CA THR A 330 -0.63 29.20 1.27
C THR A 330 -0.89 27.71 1.45
N TYR A 331 -0.85 27.26 2.71
CA TYR A 331 -1.04 25.86 3.03
C TYR A 331 -2.40 25.32 2.58
N GLU A 332 -3.44 26.11 2.70
CA GLU A 332 -4.79 25.77 2.26
C GLU A 332 -4.85 25.52 0.74
N ILE A 333 -4.29 26.43 -0.06
CA ILE A 333 -4.23 26.27 -1.53
C ILE A 333 -3.44 25.01 -1.90
N LEU A 334 -2.36 24.72 -1.18
CA LEU A 334 -1.58 23.50 -1.43
C LEU A 334 -2.42 22.25 -1.16
N MET A 335 -3.18 22.21 -0.07
CA MET A 335 -4.00 21.04 0.29
C MET A 335 -5.18 20.82 -0.67
N MET A 336 -5.73 21.85 -1.30
CA MET A 336 -6.81 21.74 -2.30
C MET A 336 -6.45 20.84 -3.50
N VAL A 337 -5.20 20.59 -3.76
CA VAL A 337 -4.76 19.70 -4.85
C VAL A 337 -5.21 18.26 -4.66
N TYR A 338 -5.34 17.79 -3.41
CA TYR A 338 -5.76 16.43 -3.11
C TYR A 338 -7.16 16.10 -3.62
N PRO A 339 -8.24 16.80 -3.16
CA PRO A 339 -9.59 16.53 -3.65
C PRO A 339 -9.74 16.73 -5.15
N LEU A 340 -9.06 17.74 -5.73
CA LEU A 340 -9.10 17.98 -7.17
C LEU A 340 -8.50 16.78 -7.95
N SER A 341 -7.31 16.33 -7.56
CA SER A 341 -6.64 15.21 -8.22
C SER A 341 -7.43 13.90 -8.08
N TRP A 342 -8.02 13.64 -6.92
CA TRP A 342 -8.87 12.46 -6.69
C TRP A 342 -10.17 12.51 -7.48
N LEU A 343 -10.84 13.67 -7.54
CA LEU A 343 -12.08 13.85 -8.28
C LEU A 343 -11.87 13.56 -9.77
N VAL A 344 -10.86 14.19 -10.39
CA VAL A 344 -10.57 14.01 -11.82
C VAL A 344 -10.17 12.57 -12.11
N THR A 345 -9.33 11.97 -11.26
CA THR A 345 -8.91 10.57 -11.41
C THR A 345 -10.09 9.61 -11.27
N SER A 346 -10.99 9.85 -10.32
CA SER A 346 -12.18 9.02 -10.11
C SER A 346 -13.13 9.08 -11.31
N ILE A 347 -13.30 10.26 -11.92
CA ILE A 347 -14.10 10.42 -13.16
C ILE A 347 -13.47 9.61 -14.30
N CYS A 348 -12.16 9.74 -14.51
CA CYS A 348 -11.44 9.02 -15.56
C CYS A 348 -11.51 7.49 -15.35
N LEU A 349 -11.32 7.02 -14.12
CA LEU A 349 -11.40 5.59 -13.79
C LEU A 349 -12.81 5.05 -13.90
N THR A 350 -13.83 5.83 -13.54
CA THR A 350 -15.24 5.47 -13.71
C THR A 350 -15.56 5.25 -15.20
N PHE A 351 -15.13 6.18 -16.05
CA PHE A 351 -15.30 6.03 -17.50
C PHE A 351 -14.55 4.80 -18.05
N LEU A 352 -13.30 4.59 -17.62
CA LEU A 352 -12.52 3.42 -17.99
C LEU A 352 -13.19 2.12 -17.54
N TYR A 353 -13.71 2.07 -16.30
CA TYR A 353 -14.38 0.90 -15.75
C TYR A 353 -15.62 0.53 -16.58
N PHE A 354 -16.49 1.48 -16.91
CA PHE A 354 -17.67 1.21 -17.74
C PHE A 354 -17.30 0.74 -19.15
N ARG A 355 -16.28 1.35 -19.76
CA ARG A 355 -15.76 0.90 -21.06
C ARG A 355 -15.19 -0.51 -20.99
N PHE A 356 -14.41 -0.82 -19.95
CA PHE A 356 -13.87 -2.15 -19.70
C PHE A 356 -14.98 -3.19 -19.53
N MET A 357 -15.99 -2.89 -18.72
CA MET A 357 -17.11 -3.81 -18.46
C MET A 357 -17.94 -4.12 -19.71
N LYS A 358 -18.10 -3.18 -20.63
CA LYS A 358 -18.75 -3.41 -21.93
C LYS A 358 -17.96 -4.36 -22.84
N GLN A 359 -16.63 -4.35 -22.76
CA GLN A 359 -15.74 -5.18 -23.58
C GLN A 359 -15.49 -6.59 -23.00
N LEU A 360 -15.75 -6.81 -21.73
CA LEU A 360 -15.41 -8.04 -21.03
C LEU A 360 -16.13 -9.28 -21.58
N PRO A 361 -17.43 -9.28 -21.91
CA PRO A 361 -18.12 -10.41 -22.50
C PRO A 361 -17.52 -10.84 -23.85
N ALA A 362 -17.17 -9.88 -24.72
CA ALA A 362 -16.60 -10.13 -26.04
C ALA A 362 -15.20 -10.78 -25.98
N LYS A 363 -14.37 -10.42 -24.99
CA LYS A 363 -13.05 -11.04 -24.78
C LYS A 363 -13.16 -12.50 -24.32
N ARG A 364 -14.19 -12.86 -23.58
CA ARG A 364 -14.42 -14.23 -23.11
C ARG A 364 -14.85 -15.18 -24.20
N CYS A 365 -15.69 -14.74 -25.16
CA CYS A 365 -16.03 -15.50 -26.36
C CYS A 365 -14.80 -15.81 -27.22
N ARG A 366 -13.89 -14.84 -27.41
CA ARG A 366 -12.67 -15.05 -28.23
C ARG A 366 -11.68 -16.03 -27.62
N THR A 367 -11.60 -16.13 -26.28
CA THR A 367 -10.73 -17.12 -25.59
C THR A 367 -11.37 -18.51 -25.52
N ALA A 368 -12.68 -18.63 -25.56
CA ALA A 368 -13.39 -19.92 -25.60
C ALA A 368 -13.32 -20.57 -27.00
N VAL A 369 -13.23 -19.77 -28.06
CA VAL A 369 -13.10 -20.25 -29.47
C VAL A 369 -11.65 -20.66 -29.81
N LYS A 370 -10.63 -20.25 -29.01
CA LYS A 370 -9.22 -20.61 -29.22
C LYS A 370 -8.75 -21.77 -28.33
N LYS A 371 -9.62 -22.46 -27.63
CA LYS A 371 -9.41 -23.71 -26.89
C LYS A 371 -10.17 -24.86 -27.53
#